data_4af9befff2b23a48eadf0008546130d4
#
_entry.id   4af9befff2b23a48eadf0008546130d4
#
_cell.length_a   1.000
_cell.length_b   1.000
_cell.length_c   1.000
_cell.angle_alpha   90.00
_cell.angle_beta   90.00
_cell.angle_gamma   90.00
#
_symmetry.space_group_name_H-M   'P 1'
#
loop_
_entity.id
_entity.type
_entity.pdbx_description
1 polymer ?
#
loop_
_entity_poly.entity_id
_entity_poly.type
_entity_poly.pdbx_seq_one_letter_code
_entity_poly.pdbx_strand_id
1 'polypeptide(L)'
;MPVYESVKNADNKIAISSQSRDSVIFGWNKTITALWKMVESGSKNIAIDGWYGIDFEKIAGALAEIAKTQGKETLLLPSWKLFKTREEMIAYNQPYVTEDPGFGKVNKNGRIEDILCADAVEAVKKKLTEKKDRIAIIYGVGAAVEAFDALLDVKCYVDNTHQKVQWDMWEGRLPAFGCESPTENYDWKEYNYSDYYLLKRQKDYMYKSMDFYIENYFEDDLVLIPRDAYNEIMSTLVKYPIHEVKIFSPGPWGAYRFEQMDYGVENLSNNAWNKIAGPELRILIDFGGERSISMPMLNAMQYGKELVGELIDKQYPGLFPLDIWLDDGWHPTPQPAERISMPMHIHPSSKYVEEHFDEPLG
;
A
#
# COMPACT_ATOMS: atom_id res chain seq x y z
N MET A 1 -19.04 -4.04 23.60
CA MET A 1 -18.06 -3.21 24.33
C MET A 1 -16.70 -3.50 23.73
N PRO A 2 -15.92 -2.50 23.35
CA PRO A 2 -14.56 -2.76 22.90
C PRO A 2 -13.78 -3.39 24.09
N VAL A 3 -13.04 -4.44 23.79
CA VAL A 3 -12.24 -5.16 24.80
C VAL A 3 -11.04 -4.33 25.25
N TYR A 4 -10.73 -3.27 24.52
CA TYR A 4 -9.59 -2.39 24.75
C TYR A 4 -10.03 -0.92 24.79
N GLU A 5 -9.33 -0.11 25.58
CA GLU A 5 -9.54 1.33 25.59
C GLU A 5 -9.25 1.92 24.20
N SER A 6 -10.12 2.82 23.75
CA SER A 6 -9.86 3.55 22.51
C SER A 6 -8.69 4.51 22.71
N VAL A 7 -7.68 4.43 21.86
CA VAL A 7 -6.55 5.35 21.87
C VAL A 7 -6.90 6.57 21.02
N LYS A 8 -6.90 7.75 21.61
CA LYS A 8 -7.34 8.99 20.94
C LYS A 8 -6.62 9.24 19.59
N ASN A 9 -5.34 8.93 19.51
CA ASN A 9 -4.51 9.15 18.32
C ASN A 9 -4.25 7.86 17.55
N ALA A 10 -4.81 6.73 17.98
CA ALA A 10 -4.59 5.41 17.38
C ALA A 10 -3.10 5.02 17.23
N ASP A 11 -2.21 5.54 18.09
CA ASP A 11 -0.79 5.17 18.07
C ASP A 11 -0.58 3.77 18.64
N ASN A 12 0.07 2.91 17.86
CA ASN A 12 0.51 1.58 18.29
C ASN A 12 1.92 1.69 18.87
N LYS A 13 2.02 1.70 20.19
CA LYS A 13 3.30 1.78 20.89
C LYS A 13 3.97 0.42 20.95
N ILE A 14 5.13 0.30 20.36
CA ILE A 14 5.91 -0.93 20.33
C ILE A 14 7.34 -0.71 20.86
N ALA A 15 7.93 -1.76 21.44
CA ALA A 15 9.31 -1.75 21.87
C ALA A 15 10.18 -2.47 20.84
N ILE A 16 11.17 -1.76 20.30
CA ILE A 16 12.19 -2.31 19.41
C ILE A 16 13.59 -2.02 19.96
N SER A 17 14.60 -2.70 19.42
CA SER A 17 15.99 -2.49 19.81
C SER A 17 16.44 -1.05 19.50
N SER A 18 17.42 -0.56 20.27
CA SER A 18 18.05 0.75 19.98
C SER A 18 18.70 0.76 18.59
N GLN A 19 19.29 -0.34 18.17
CA GLN A 19 19.91 -0.48 16.85
C GLN A 19 18.90 -0.24 15.73
N SER A 20 17.71 -0.87 15.77
CA SER A 20 16.66 -0.67 14.78
C SER A 20 16.10 0.75 14.84
N ARG A 21 15.85 1.27 16.06
CA ARG A 21 15.38 2.63 16.25
C ARG A 21 16.31 3.66 15.62
N ASP A 22 17.60 3.58 15.91
CA ASP A 22 18.61 4.53 15.46
C ASP A 22 18.90 4.42 13.95
N SER A 23 18.51 3.31 13.33
CA SER A 23 18.65 3.09 11.89
C SER A 23 17.54 3.70 11.06
N VAL A 24 16.40 4.07 11.67
CA VAL A 24 15.28 4.72 10.99
C VAL A 24 15.59 6.19 10.76
N ILE A 25 15.42 6.63 9.52
CA ILE A 25 15.78 7.99 9.09
C ILE A 25 14.52 8.77 8.75
N PHE A 26 14.29 9.87 9.45
CA PHE A 26 13.16 10.77 9.24
C PHE A 26 13.56 12.00 8.44
N GLY A 27 12.69 12.38 7.52
CA GLY A 27 12.80 13.60 6.73
C GLY A 27 13.38 13.41 5.33
N TRP A 28 12.85 14.19 4.38
CA TRP A 28 13.18 14.12 2.95
C TRP A 28 14.67 14.14 2.68
N ASN A 29 15.35 15.22 3.11
CA ASN A 29 16.77 15.40 2.79
C ASN A 29 17.67 14.30 3.37
N LYS A 30 17.37 13.85 4.58
CA LYS A 30 18.14 12.78 5.24
C LYS A 30 17.94 11.45 4.50
N THR A 31 16.69 11.16 4.09
CA THR A 31 16.34 9.95 3.33
C THR A 31 17.03 9.93 1.97
N ILE A 32 16.92 11.00 1.19
CA ILE A 32 17.58 11.09 -0.12
C ILE A 32 19.12 10.98 0.03
N THR A 33 19.70 11.62 1.04
CA THR A 33 21.12 11.50 1.33
C THR A 33 21.53 10.07 1.71
N ALA A 34 20.71 9.36 2.48
CA ALA A 34 20.98 7.97 2.85
C ALA A 34 20.93 7.04 1.64
N LEU A 35 19.94 7.20 0.77
CA LEU A 35 19.87 6.46 -0.51
C LEU A 35 21.07 6.74 -1.38
N TRP A 36 21.52 8.00 -1.43
CA TRP A 36 22.70 8.37 -2.20
C TRP A 36 23.99 7.71 -1.67
N LYS A 37 24.12 7.53 -0.36
CA LYS A 37 25.29 6.82 0.22
C LYS A 37 25.43 5.38 -0.27
N MET A 38 24.33 4.71 -0.66
CA MET A 38 24.40 3.38 -1.29
C MET A 38 25.09 3.45 -2.64
N VAL A 39 24.82 4.50 -3.42
CA VAL A 39 25.51 4.76 -4.68
C VAL A 39 26.99 5.03 -4.46
N GLU A 40 27.34 5.81 -3.46
CA GLU A 40 28.73 6.10 -3.11
C GLU A 40 29.49 4.84 -2.68
N SER A 41 28.81 3.88 -2.05
CA SER A 41 29.38 2.59 -1.66
C SER A 41 29.55 1.60 -2.82
N GLY A 42 29.13 1.95 -4.03
CA GLY A 42 29.36 1.17 -5.25
C GLY A 42 28.12 0.65 -5.96
N SER A 43 26.91 0.85 -5.43
CA SER A 43 25.66 0.45 -6.09
C SER A 43 25.43 1.29 -7.35
N LYS A 44 25.10 0.62 -8.47
CA LYS A 44 24.89 1.28 -9.77
C LYS A 44 23.49 1.16 -10.30
N ASN A 45 22.79 0.08 -9.98
CA ASN A 45 21.43 -0.19 -10.43
C ASN A 45 20.47 -0.16 -9.23
N ILE A 46 19.66 0.87 -9.14
CA ILE A 46 18.74 1.11 -8.03
C ILE A 46 17.31 1.00 -8.53
N ALA A 47 16.47 0.25 -7.83
CA ALA A 47 15.05 0.24 -8.05
C ALA A 47 14.32 0.98 -6.92
N ILE A 48 13.41 1.87 -7.30
CA ILE A 48 12.48 2.56 -6.41
C ILE A 48 11.07 2.13 -6.82
N ASP A 49 10.65 0.99 -6.30
CA ASP A 49 9.31 0.44 -6.49
C ASP A 49 8.37 0.95 -5.39
N GLY A 50 7.09 0.71 -5.53
CA GLY A 50 6.17 1.05 -4.45
C GLY A 50 4.70 0.98 -4.83
N TRP A 51 3.89 1.53 -3.93
CA TRP A 51 2.45 1.56 -4.07
C TRP A 51 1.99 2.66 -5.04
N TYR A 52 0.69 2.72 -5.30
CA TYR A 52 0.07 3.67 -6.20
C TYR A 52 -0.02 5.08 -5.61
N GLY A 53 -0.05 6.11 -6.45
CA GLY A 53 -0.21 7.52 -6.01
C GLY A 53 1.04 8.16 -5.39
N ILE A 54 2.22 7.63 -5.70
CA ILE A 54 3.51 8.16 -5.23
C ILE A 54 4.18 8.95 -6.36
N ASP A 55 4.74 10.10 -6.02
CA ASP A 55 5.58 10.88 -6.95
C ASP A 55 7.00 10.30 -6.98
N PHE A 56 7.14 9.19 -7.71
CA PHE A 56 8.43 8.52 -7.89
C PHE A 56 9.43 9.39 -8.66
N GLU A 57 8.95 10.23 -9.56
CA GLU A 57 9.80 11.11 -10.36
C GLU A 57 10.52 12.13 -9.48
N LYS A 58 9.84 12.66 -8.47
CA LYS A 58 10.44 13.57 -7.47
C LYS A 58 11.58 12.89 -6.72
N ILE A 59 11.38 11.62 -6.29
CA ILE A 59 12.41 10.87 -5.56
C ILE A 59 13.60 10.55 -6.48
N ALA A 60 13.34 10.01 -7.66
CA ALA A 60 14.38 9.66 -8.64
C ALA A 60 15.14 10.92 -9.14
N GLY A 61 14.42 12.01 -9.39
CA GLY A 61 14.97 13.29 -9.78
C GLY A 61 15.90 13.88 -8.73
N ALA A 62 15.53 13.79 -7.44
CA ALA A 62 16.40 14.25 -6.34
C ALA A 62 17.73 13.49 -6.30
N LEU A 63 17.71 12.17 -6.52
CA LEU A 63 18.95 11.36 -6.62
C LEU A 63 19.77 11.75 -7.86
N ALA A 64 19.13 11.98 -9.00
CA ALA A 64 19.80 12.40 -10.22
C ALA A 64 20.46 13.78 -10.08
N GLU A 65 19.85 14.72 -9.37
CA GLU A 65 20.45 16.02 -9.10
C GLU A 65 21.69 15.91 -8.20
N ILE A 66 21.67 15.04 -7.18
CA ILE A 66 22.88 14.78 -6.39
C ILE A 66 23.98 14.16 -7.27
N ALA A 67 23.64 13.17 -8.10
CA ALA A 67 24.57 12.57 -9.04
C ALA A 67 25.26 13.61 -9.92
N LYS A 68 24.46 14.50 -10.50
CA LYS A 68 24.94 15.60 -11.35
C LYS A 68 25.88 16.55 -10.62
N THR A 69 25.60 16.90 -9.37
CA THR A 69 26.50 17.74 -8.56
C THR A 69 27.85 17.08 -8.29
N GLN A 70 27.89 15.75 -8.31
CA GLN A 70 29.10 14.95 -8.15
C GLN A 70 29.74 14.50 -9.48
N GLY A 71 29.27 15.04 -10.60
CA GLY A 71 29.80 14.73 -11.93
C GLY A 71 29.52 13.30 -12.40
N LYS A 72 28.50 12.63 -11.84
CA LYS A 72 28.08 11.27 -12.24
C LYS A 72 26.91 11.34 -13.22
N GLU A 73 26.94 10.48 -14.24
CA GLU A 73 25.83 10.31 -15.18
C GLU A 73 24.74 9.43 -14.58
N THR A 74 23.49 9.78 -14.81
CA THR A 74 22.33 8.96 -14.42
C THR A 74 21.53 8.54 -15.62
N LEU A 75 20.99 7.32 -15.56
CA LEU A 75 19.98 6.80 -16.48
C LEU A 75 18.68 6.62 -15.72
N LEU A 76 17.70 7.47 -16.00
CA LEU A 76 16.36 7.37 -15.42
C LEU A 76 15.47 6.47 -16.27
N LEU A 77 14.87 5.45 -15.65
CA LEU A 77 14.04 4.42 -16.29
C LEU A 77 12.67 4.37 -15.62
N PRO A 78 11.70 5.19 -16.06
CA PRO A 78 10.37 5.15 -15.50
C PRO A 78 9.66 3.84 -15.83
N SER A 79 9.14 3.15 -14.82
CA SER A 79 8.52 1.81 -14.96
C SER A 79 7.21 1.83 -15.73
N TRP A 80 6.52 2.98 -15.82
CA TRP A 80 5.29 3.06 -16.60
C TRP A 80 5.51 2.68 -18.08
N LYS A 81 6.73 2.81 -18.59
CA LYS A 81 7.13 2.37 -19.93
C LYS A 81 7.28 0.86 -20.08
N LEU A 82 7.22 0.12 -19.00
CA LEU A 82 7.26 -1.35 -19.01
C LEU A 82 5.90 -1.97 -19.28
N PHE A 83 4.83 -1.24 -19.04
CA PHE A 83 3.47 -1.77 -19.13
C PHE A 83 2.99 -1.86 -20.59
N LYS A 84 2.02 -2.74 -20.80
CA LYS A 84 1.22 -2.80 -22.03
C LYS A 84 0.50 -1.49 -22.28
N THR A 85 -0.01 -1.30 -23.50
CA THR A 85 -0.79 -0.11 -23.83
C THR A 85 -2.07 0.00 -23.02
N ARG A 86 -2.66 1.19 -22.95
CA ARG A 86 -3.92 1.40 -22.22
C ARG A 86 -5.05 0.51 -22.75
N GLU A 87 -5.14 0.31 -24.06
CA GLU A 87 -6.13 -0.56 -24.68
C GLU A 87 -5.95 -2.02 -24.25
N GLU A 88 -4.72 -2.52 -24.20
CA GLU A 88 -4.41 -3.87 -23.71
C GLU A 88 -4.70 -4.00 -22.22
N MET A 89 -4.48 -2.95 -21.43
CA MET A 89 -4.81 -2.92 -20.00
C MET A 89 -6.32 -2.96 -19.76
N ILE A 90 -7.09 -2.19 -20.53
CA ILE A 90 -8.56 -2.23 -20.49
C ILE A 90 -9.06 -3.65 -20.81
N ALA A 91 -8.49 -4.26 -21.86
CA ALA A 91 -8.86 -5.63 -22.26
C ALA A 91 -8.50 -6.65 -21.17
N TYR A 92 -7.34 -6.50 -20.51
CA TYR A 92 -6.94 -7.34 -19.38
C TYR A 92 -7.89 -7.19 -18.19
N ASN A 93 -8.33 -5.98 -17.87
CA ASN A 93 -9.19 -5.69 -16.72
C ASN A 93 -10.68 -5.98 -16.98
N GLN A 94 -11.10 -6.08 -18.25
CA GLN A 94 -12.51 -6.25 -18.62
C GLN A 94 -13.23 -7.41 -17.91
N PRO A 95 -12.65 -8.60 -17.70
CA PRO A 95 -13.29 -9.68 -16.96
C PRO A 95 -13.57 -9.36 -15.48
N TYR A 96 -12.86 -8.37 -14.92
CA TYR A 96 -12.93 -8.00 -13.51
C TYR A 96 -13.83 -6.79 -13.26
N VAL A 97 -13.94 -5.90 -14.25
CA VAL A 97 -14.74 -4.66 -14.15
C VAL A 97 -16.24 -4.92 -14.22
N THR A 98 -16.72 -5.96 -14.80
CA THR A 98 -18.14 -6.36 -14.99
C THR A 98 -19.13 -5.22 -15.34
N GLU A 99 -20.33 -5.56 -15.79
CA GLU A 99 -21.39 -4.58 -16.09
C GLU A 99 -22.18 -4.13 -14.85
N ASP A 100 -22.01 -4.80 -13.71
CA ASP A 100 -22.66 -4.42 -12.45
C ASP A 100 -22.17 -3.03 -12.00
N PRO A 101 -23.05 -2.06 -11.72
CA PRO A 101 -22.63 -0.70 -11.37
C PRO A 101 -21.88 -0.61 -10.03
N GLY A 102 -22.07 -1.57 -9.13
CA GLY A 102 -21.48 -1.56 -7.78
C GLY A 102 -20.40 -2.61 -7.52
N PHE A 103 -20.29 -3.63 -8.39
CA PHE A 103 -19.42 -4.78 -8.11
C PHE A 103 -18.64 -5.25 -9.33
N GLY A 104 -17.41 -5.70 -9.07
CA GLY A 104 -16.55 -6.40 -10.01
C GLY A 104 -16.20 -7.82 -9.54
N LYS A 105 -15.30 -8.46 -10.25
CA LYS A 105 -14.67 -9.72 -9.84
C LYS A 105 -13.23 -9.48 -9.44
N VAL A 106 -12.83 -10.07 -8.33
CA VAL A 106 -11.45 -9.97 -7.84
C VAL A 106 -10.48 -10.72 -8.77
N ASN A 107 -9.42 -10.05 -9.19
CA ASN A 107 -8.30 -10.66 -9.92
C ASN A 107 -7.36 -11.41 -8.94
N LYS A 108 -7.84 -12.53 -8.40
CA LYS A 108 -7.12 -13.30 -7.37
C LYS A 108 -5.76 -13.83 -7.82
N ASN A 109 -5.57 -14.09 -9.09
CA ASN A 109 -4.38 -14.77 -9.62
C ASN A 109 -3.47 -13.86 -10.45
N GLY A 110 -3.92 -12.65 -10.75
CA GLY A 110 -3.16 -11.71 -11.55
C GLY A 110 -1.84 -11.31 -10.90
N ARG A 111 -0.83 -11.09 -11.70
CA ARG A 111 0.50 -10.61 -11.30
C ARG A 111 0.86 -9.38 -12.11
N ILE A 112 1.75 -8.56 -11.60
CA ILE A 112 2.19 -7.37 -12.32
C ILE A 112 2.87 -7.74 -13.65
N GLU A 113 3.53 -8.90 -13.69
CA GLU A 113 4.17 -9.43 -14.88
C GLU A 113 3.19 -9.70 -16.03
N ASP A 114 1.92 -9.98 -15.74
CA ASP A 114 0.87 -10.25 -16.75
C ASP A 114 0.57 -9.02 -17.61
N ILE A 115 0.85 -7.84 -17.06
CA ILE A 115 0.56 -6.55 -17.69
C ILE A 115 1.82 -5.83 -18.19
N LEU A 116 2.99 -6.47 -18.11
CA LEU A 116 4.24 -5.94 -18.66
C LEU A 116 4.40 -6.30 -20.14
N CYS A 117 5.01 -5.38 -20.89
CA CYS A 117 5.47 -5.61 -22.26
C CYS A 117 6.83 -6.32 -22.23
N ALA A 118 6.90 -7.53 -22.74
CA ALA A 118 8.13 -8.34 -22.73
C ALA A 118 9.30 -7.63 -23.40
N ASP A 119 9.09 -6.97 -24.54
CA ASP A 119 10.14 -6.24 -25.27
C ASP A 119 10.68 -5.06 -24.46
N ALA A 120 9.80 -4.36 -23.74
CA ALA A 120 10.20 -3.25 -22.86
C ALA A 120 11.02 -3.76 -21.66
N VAL A 121 10.64 -4.88 -21.07
CA VAL A 121 11.39 -5.53 -20.00
C VAL A 121 12.80 -5.92 -20.47
N GLU A 122 12.91 -6.58 -21.63
CA GLU A 122 14.20 -6.97 -22.20
C GLU A 122 15.06 -5.75 -22.57
N ALA A 123 14.46 -4.67 -23.08
CA ALA A 123 15.17 -3.43 -23.35
C ALA A 123 15.76 -2.79 -22.08
N VAL A 124 15.03 -2.85 -20.95
CA VAL A 124 15.53 -2.38 -19.65
C VAL A 124 16.64 -3.29 -19.13
N LYS A 125 16.48 -4.62 -19.17
CA LYS A 125 17.53 -5.57 -18.79
C LYS A 125 18.83 -5.28 -19.54
N LYS A 126 18.75 -5.06 -20.85
CA LYS A 126 19.92 -4.69 -21.66
C LYS A 126 20.59 -3.42 -21.14
N LYS A 127 19.82 -2.39 -20.81
CA LYS A 127 20.34 -1.13 -20.26
C LYS A 127 21.00 -1.32 -18.90
N LEU A 128 20.45 -2.16 -18.04
CA LEU A 128 21.00 -2.46 -16.70
C LEU A 128 22.30 -3.29 -16.77
N THR A 129 22.46 -4.13 -17.80
CA THR A 129 23.66 -4.94 -18.00
C THR A 129 24.78 -4.22 -18.74
N GLU A 130 24.50 -3.10 -19.39
CA GLU A 130 25.55 -2.30 -20.06
C GLU A 130 26.60 -1.80 -19.06
N LYS A 131 27.86 -2.19 -19.28
CA LYS A 131 29.01 -1.74 -18.46
C LYS A 131 29.37 -0.28 -18.76
N LYS A 132 28.51 0.64 -18.40
CA LYS A 132 28.76 2.08 -18.45
C LYS A 132 29.03 2.62 -17.05
N ASP A 133 29.85 3.64 -16.95
CA ASP A 133 30.09 4.32 -15.67
C ASP A 133 28.98 5.35 -15.40
N ARG A 134 27.77 4.82 -15.21
CA ARG A 134 26.57 5.58 -14.91
C ARG A 134 25.74 4.87 -13.85
N ILE A 135 24.89 5.60 -13.18
CA ILE A 135 23.91 5.11 -12.20
C ILE A 135 22.58 4.93 -12.92
N ALA A 136 22.03 3.73 -12.93
CA ALA A 136 20.69 3.48 -13.44
C ALA A 136 19.68 3.49 -12.28
N ILE A 137 18.63 4.29 -12.41
CA ILE A 137 17.53 4.39 -11.45
C ILE A 137 16.25 3.99 -12.20
N ILE A 138 15.75 2.80 -11.90
CA ILE A 138 14.42 2.38 -12.34
C ILE A 138 13.41 2.75 -11.26
N TYR A 139 12.32 3.44 -11.60
CA TYR A 139 11.40 3.98 -10.62
C TYR A 139 9.95 3.91 -11.07
N GLY A 140 9.06 3.75 -10.10
CA GLY A 140 7.62 3.61 -10.28
C GLY A 140 7.13 2.21 -9.92
N VAL A 141 5.81 2.02 -9.99
CA VAL A 141 5.18 0.72 -9.75
C VAL A 141 5.81 -0.36 -10.64
N GLY A 142 6.21 -1.49 -10.07
CA GLY A 142 6.85 -2.58 -10.80
C GLY A 142 8.29 -2.31 -11.22
N ALA A 143 8.95 -1.32 -10.63
CA ALA A 143 10.36 -1.04 -10.90
C ALA A 143 11.30 -2.16 -10.45
N ALA A 144 10.90 -2.97 -9.48
CA ALA A 144 11.67 -4.08 -8.94
C ALA A 144 10.97 -5.44 -9.13
N VAL A 145 10.39 -5.68 -10.32
CA VAL A 145 9.84 -7.00 -10.64
C VAL A 145 10.94 -8.07 -10.62
N GLU A 146 10.55 -9.32 -10.33
CA GLU A 146 11.47 -10.45 -10.22
C GLU A 146 12.42 -10.58 -11.43
N ALA A 147 11.98 -10.18 -12.60
CA ALA A 147 12.77 -10.20 -13.82
C ALA A 147 14.07 -9.35 -13.76
N PHE A 148 14.16 -8.41 -12.84
CA PHE A 148 15.33 -7.53 -12.68
C PHE A 148 16.21 -7.88 -11.47
N ASP A 149 15.83 -8.84 -10.63
CA ASP A 149 16.49 -9.15 -9.36
C ASP A 149 18.00 -9.31 -9.43
N ALA A 150 18.47 -10.10 -10.38
CA ALA A 150 19.89 -10.35 -10.55
C ALA A 150 20.70 -9.13 -11.09
N LEU A 151 19.99 -8.06 -11.46
CA LEU A 151 20.56 -6.86 -12.07
C LEU A 151 20.53 -5.64 -11.14
N LEU A 152 19.77 -5.72 -10.05
CA LEU A 152 19.57 -4.63 -9.11
C LEU A 152 20.52 -4.76 -7.91
N ASP A 153 21.21 -3.69 -7.58
CA ASP A 153 22.08 -3.62 -6.40
C ASP A 153 21.32 -3.19 -5.14
N VAL A 154 20.30 -2.34 -5.30
CA VAL A 154 19.46 -1.84 -4.21
C VAL A 154 18.00 -1.81 -4.64
N LYS A 155 17.12 -2.30 -3.78
CA LYS A 155 15.67 -2.28 -3.95
C LYS A 155 15.00 -1.51 -2.81
N CYS A 156 14.31 -0.43 -3.16
CA CYS A 156 13.52 0.37 -2.25
C CYS A 156 12.03 0.14 -2.53
N TYR A 157 11.23 0.05 -1.49
CA TYR A 157 9.77 0.03 -1.60
C TYR A 157 9.19 1.26 -0.94
N VAL A 158 8.58 2.13 -1.74
CA VAL A 158 7.92 3.35 -1.25
C VAL A 158 6.44 3.06 -1.06
N ASP A 159 5.92 3.35 0.10
CA ASP A 159 4.56 3.00 0.46
C ASP A 159 3.70 4.20 0.83
N ASN A 160 2.42 4.05 0.58
CA ASN A 160 1.41 5.06 0.85
C ASN A 160 0.13 4.40 1.36
N THR A 161 -0.72 5.18 2.01
CA THR A 161 -1.99 4.68 2.52
C THR A 161 -3.10 4.77 1.49
N HIS A 162 -4.06 3.87 1.58
CA HIS A 162 -5.22 3.85 0.70
C HIS A 162 -6.01 5.16 0.70
N GLN A 163 -6.03 5.88 1.81
CA GLN A 163 -6.71 7.16 1.90
C GLN A 163 -6.23 8.16 0.84
N LYS A 164 -4.90 8.25 0.65
CA LYS A 164 -4.32 9.13 -0.38
C LYS A 164 -4.68 8.67 -1.78
N VAL A 165 -4.53 7.38 -2.06
CA VAL A 165 -4.90 6.78 -3.35
C VAL A 165 -6.37 7.06 -3.69
N GLN A 166 -7.26 6.92 -2.72
CA GLN A 166 -8.68 7.15 -2.88
C GLN A 166 -9.00 8.62 -3.21
N TRP A 167 -8.34 9.56 -2.52
CA TRP A 167 -8.53 10.97 -2.81
C TRP A 167 -7.99 11.36 -4.19
N ASP A 168 -6.81 10.86 -4.55
CA ASP A 168 -6.23 11.09 -5.86
C ASP A 168 -7.09 10.51 -6.98
N MET A 169 -7.76 9.39 -6.73
CA MET A 169 -8.70 8.79 -7.67
C MET A 169 -9.97 9.64 -7.82
N TRP A 170 -10.56 10.10 -6.71
CA TRP A 170 -11.75 10.95 -6.73
C TRP A 170 -11.51 12.29 -7.41
N GLU A 171 -10.31 12.82 -7.28
CA GLU A 171 -9.90 14.07 -7.90
C GLU A 171 -9.31 13.90 -9.31
N GLY A 172 -9.33 12.67 -9.84
CA GLY A 172 -8.84 12.37 -11.18
C GLY A 172 -7.35 12.59 -11.36
N ARG A 173 -6.56 12.48 -10.31
CA ARG A 173 -5.10 12.68 -10.36
C ARG A 173 -4.30 11.41 -10.61
N LEU A 174 -4.92 10.23 -10.50
CA LEU A 174 -4.21 8.96 -10.70
C LEU A 174 -4.08 8.64 -12.18
N PRO A 175 -2.87 8.36 -12.68
CA PRO A 175 -2.70 7.74 -13.99
C PRO A 175 -3.10 6.26 -13.91
N ALA A 176 -3.72 5.71 -14.94
CA ALA A 176 -3.85 4.26 -15.07
C ALA A 176 -2.48 3.62 -15.29
N PHE A 177 -2.35 2.31 -15.03
CA PHE A 177 -1.11 1.60 -15.35
C PHE A 177 -0.70 1.79 -16.81
N GLY A 178 0.59 1.98 -17.03
CA GLY A 178 1.15 2.25 -18.35
C GLY A 178 0.96 3.68 -18.86
N CYS A 179 0.32 4.55 -18.10
CA CYS A 179 0.14 5.97 -18.44
C CYS A 179 1.07 6.86 -17.61
N GLU A 180 1.64 7.88 -18.26
CA GLU A 180 2.51 8.86 -17.61
C GLU A 180 1.72 9.90 -16.80
N SER A 181 0.52 10.22 -17.26
CA SER A 181 -0.34 11.27 -16.71
C SER A 181 -1.73 10.73 -16.38
N PRO A 182 -2.48 11.44 -15.52
CA PRO A 182 -3.85 11.08 -15.19
C PRO A 182 -4.71 10.79 -16.42
N THR A 183 -5.55 9.77 -16.31
CA THR A 183 -6.34 9.21 -17.42
C THR A 183 -7.81 9.42 -17.14
N GLU A 184 -8.55 10.12 -18.01
CA GLU A 184 -9.98 10.46 -17.81
C GLU A 184 -10.89 9.25 -17.60
N ASN A 185 -10.53 8.09 -18.14
CA ASN A 185 -11.34 6.87 -18.11
C ASN A 185 -10.75 5.78 -17.21
N TYR A 186 -10.07 6.15 -16.14
CA TYR A 186 -9.62 5.18 -15.16
C TYR A 186 -10.77 4.83 -14.22
N ASP A 187 -11.34 3.65 -14.41
CA ASP A 187 -12.47 3.17 -13.62
C ASP A 187 -12.00 2.72 -12.22
N TRP A 188 -12.66 3.21 -11.18
CA TRP A 188 -12.40 2.78 -9.81
C TRP A 188 -12.50 1.25 -9.63
N LYS A 189 -13.29 0.55 -10.45
CA LYS A 189 -13.36 -0.92 -10.44
C LYS A 189 -12.09 -1.56 -11.01
N GLU A 190 -11.43 -0.95 -11.99
CA GLU A 190 -10.14 -1.44 -12.46
C GLU A 190 -9.16 -1.47 -11.29
N TYR A 191 -9.04 -0.38 -10.55
CA TYR A 191 -8.17 -0.33 -9.38
C TYR A 191 -8.59 -1.37 -8.33
N ASN A 192 -9.83 -1.34 -7.91
CA ASN A 192 -10.30 -2.08 -6.75
C ASN A 192 -10.39 -3.60 -6.97
N TYR A 193 -10.64 -4.04 -8.20
CA TYR A 193 -10.85 -5.46 -8.50
C TYR A 193 -9.69 -6.12 -9.27
N SER A 194 -8.81 -5.33 -9.86
CA SER A 194 -7.66 -5.85 -10.58
C SER A 194 -6.35 -5.25 -10.09
N ASP A 195 -6.11 -3.97 -10.31
CA ASP A 195 -4.81 -3.34 -10.10
C ASP A 195 -4.32 -3.44 -8.65
N TYR A 196 -5.23 -3.29 -7.68
CA TYR A 196 -4.96 -3.50 -6.26
C TYR A 196 -4.34 -4.88 -5.98
N TYR A 197 -4.85 -5.93 -6.60
CA TYR A 197 -4.36 -7.30 -6.39
C TYR A 197 -3.01 -7.55 -7.05
N LEU A 198 -2.75 -6.91 -8.19
CA LEU A 198 -1.43 -6.91 -8.80
C LEU A 198 -0.40 -6.21 -7.89
N LEU A 199 -0.76 -5.03 -7.39
CA LEU A 199 0.05 -4.26 -6.43
C LEU A 199 0.30 -5.04 -5.14
N LYS A 200 -0.75 -5.66 -4.57
CA LYS A 200 -0.64 -6.47 -3.35
C LYS A 200 0.38 -7.58 -3.51
N ARG A 201 0.38 -8.29 -4.63
CA ARG A 201 1.35 -9.37 -4.90
C ARG A 201 2.77 -8.84 -5.10
N GLN A 202 2.91 -7.73 -5.81
CA GLN A 202 4.21 -7.07 -5.95
C GLN A 202 4.74 -6.64 -4.58
N LYS A 203 3.87 -6.12 -3.71
CA LYS A 203 4.21 -5.74 -2.34
C LYS A 203 4.64 -6.95 -1.50
N ASP A 204 3.92 -8.09 -1.59
CA ASP A 204 4.29 -9.34 -0.93
C ASP A 204 5.69 -9.83 -1.34
N TYR A 205 6.00 -9.71 -2.63
CA TYR A 205 7.31 -10.02 -3.15
C TYR A 205 8.39 -9.04 -2.63
N MET A 206 8.09 -7.75 -2.64
CA MET A 206 9.03 -6.70 -2.19
C MET A 206 9.38 -6.83 -0.71
N TYR A 207 8.46 -7.19 0.17
CA TYR A 207 8.77 -7.39 1.60
C TYR A 207 9.84 -8.44 1.84
N LYS A 208 9.96 -9.42 0.95
CA LYS A 208 10.96 -10.49 1.04
C LYS A 208 12.30 -10.09 0.44
N SER A 209 12.33 -9.08 -0.43
CA SER A 209 13.47 -8.76 -1.28
C SER A 209 13.99 -7.33 -1.17
N MET A 210 13.21 -6.37 -0.66
CA MET A 210 13.62 -4.97 -0.52
C MET A 210 14.76 -4.81 0.47
N ASP A 211 15.60 -3.81 0.26
CA ASP A 211 16.63 -3.37 1.20
C ASP A 211 16.12 -2.28 2.13
N PHE A 212 15.21 -1.44 1.62
CA PHE A 212 14.61 -0.34 2.35
C PHE A 212 13.12 -0.25 2.10
N TYR A 213 12.37 -0.04 3.19
CA TYR A 213 11.02 0.45 3.15
C TYR A 213 11.02 1.97 3.33
N ILE A 214 10.21 2.69 2.55
CA ILE A 214 10.11 4.15 2.62
C ILE A 214 8.64 4.51 2.81
N GLU A 215 8.31 5.12 3.94
CA GLU A 215 7.00 5.71 4.19
C GLU A 215 6.91 7.05 3.47
N ASN A 216 5.81 7.24 2.72
CA ASN A 216 5.51 8.46 1.97
C ASN A 216 4.09 8.98 2.24
N TYR A 217 3.64 8.89 3.48
CA TYR A 217 2.33 9.44 3.85
C TYR A 217 2.31 10.96 3.73
N PHE A 218 3.38 11.62 4.12
CA PHE A 218 3.61 13.04 3.90
C PHE A 218 4.63 13.21 2.77
N GLU A 219 4.20 13.81 1.65
CA GLU A 219 4.99 13.87 0.41
C GLU A 219 6.37 14.53 0.57
N ASP A 220 6.50 15.48 1.49
CA ASP A 220 7.74 16.21 1.74
C ASP A 220 8.52 15.71 2.97
N ASP A 221 8.07 14.62 3.59
CA ASP A 221 8.66 14.08 4.82
C ASP A 221 8.72 12.56 4.79
N LEU A 222 9.67 12.03 4.04
CA LEU A 222 9.89 10.58 3.92
C LEU A 222 10.45 9.99 5.21
N VAL A 223 10.12 8.72 5.47
CA VAL A 223 10.81 7.91 6.47
C VAL A 223 11.42 6.69 5.82
N LEU A 224 12.74 6.54 5.94
CA LEU A 224 13.46 5.38 5.44
C LEU A 224 13.72 4.39 6.57
N ILE A 225 13.33 3.15 6.35
CA ILE A 225 13.43 2.06 7.30
C ILE A 225 14.21 0.92 6.65
N PRO A 226 15.42 0.60 7.13
CA PRO A 226 16.17 -0.57 6.67
C PRO A 226 15.37 -1.86 6.92
N ARG A 227 15.58 -2.88 6.08
CA ARG A 227 14.86 -4.17 6.16
C ARG A 227 14.85 -4.77 7.55
N ASP A 228 16.00 -4.80 8.23
CA ASP A 228 16.08 -5.42 9.56
C ASP A 228 15.22 -4.68 10.59
N ALA A 229 15.23 -3.34 10.55
CA ALA A 229 14.37 -2.53 11.39
C ALA A 229 12.88 -2.71 11.03
N TYR A 230 12.55 -2.77 9.74
CA TYR A 230 11.19 -3.05 9.28
C TYR A 230 10.70 -4.40 9.80
N ASN A 231 11.50 -5.45 9.68
CA ASN A 231 11.18 -6.77 10.18
C ASN A 231 10.97 -6.80 11.71
N GLU A 232 11.81 -6.10 12.47
CA GLU A 232 11.63 -5.99 13.92
C GLU A 232 10.35 -5.23 14.28
N ILE A 233 10.08 -4.10 13.62
CA ILE A 233 8.86 -3.32 13.80
C ILE A 233 7.63 -4.19 13.54
N MET A 234 7.55 -4.84 12.38
CA MET A 234 6.41 -5.64 11.99
C MET A 234 6.23 -6.87 12.88
N SER A 235 7.29 -7.62 13.15
CA SER A 235 7.24 -8.81 14.00
C SER A 235 6.88 -8.48 15.47
N THR A 236 7.12 -7.26 15.90
CA THR A 236 6.69 -6.78 17.21
C THR A 236 5.24 -6.34 17.19
N LEU A 237 4.86 -5.54 16.20
CA LEU A 237 3.52 -4.99 16.04
C LEU A 237 2.44 -6.07 16.01
N VAL A 238 2.64 -7.13 15.19
CA VAL A 238 1.63 -8.18 14.98
C VAL A 238 1.39 -9.08 16.20
N LYS A 239 2.15 -8.91 17.29
CA LYS A 239 1.95 -9.63 18.55
C LYS A 239 0.94 -8.95 19.49
N TYR A 240 0.50 -7.75 19.15
CA TYR A 240 -0.39 -6.93 19.97
C TYR A 240 -1.66 -6.57 19.19
N PRO A 241 -2.74 -6.22 19.87
CA PRO A 241 -3.89 -5.60 19.24
C PRO A 241 -3.48 -4.33 18.50
N ILE A 242 -3.91 -4.20 17.25
CA ILE A 242 -3.56 -3.06 16.40
C ILE A 242 -4.71 -2.07 16.36
N HIS A 243 -4.40 -0.81 16.63
CA HIS A 243 -5.33 0.32 16.48
C HIS A 243 -5.17 0.92 15.09
N GLU A 244 -6.28 1.14 14.40
CA GLU A 244 -6.33 1.72 13.07
C GLU A 244 -6.78 3.17 13.13
N VAL A 245 -6.18 4.02 12.29
CA VAL A 245 -6.72 5.35 12.01
C VAL A 245 -7.85 5.21 11.01
N LYS A 246 -9.04 5.61 11.41
CA LYS A 246 -10.21 5.53 10.54
C LYS A 246 -10.12 6.54 9.42
N ILE A 247 -10.51 6.10 8.23
CA ILE A 247 -10.66 6.96 7.06
C ILE A 247 -11.99 7.68 7.18
N PHE A 248 -11.94 9.01 7.15
CA PHE A 248 -13.12 9.85 7.03
C PHE A 248 -13.49 9.99 5.56
N SER A 249 -14.53 9.30 5.16
CA SER A 249 -15.21 9.60 3.91
C SER A 249 -16.59 10.18 4.26
N PRO A 250 -16.89 11.43 3.94
CA PRO A 250 -18.23 11.95 4.03
C PRO A 250 -19.06 11.24 2.96
N GLY A 251 -19.59 10.08 3.30
CA GLY A 251 -20.48 9.31 2.45
C GLY A 251 -21.94 9.53 2.86
N PRO A 252 -22.89 9.22 1.98
CA PRO A 252 -24.33 9.25 2.31
C PRO A 252 -24.73 8.20 3.35
N TRP A 253 -23.80 7.41 3.85
CA TRP A 253 -24.03 6.29 4.76
C TRP A 253 -23.34 6.58 6.09
N GLY A 254 -23.90 7.51 6.84
CA GLY A 254 -23.35 7.87 8.14
C GLY A 254 -23.79 6.88 9.21
N ALA A 255 -22.86 6.53 10.08
CA ALA A 255 -23.20 5.84 11.31
C ALA A 255 -23.61 6.83 12.41
N TYR A 256 -24.50 7.79 12.07
CA TYR A 256 -25.03 8.76 13.04
C TYR A 256 -25.60 8.10 14.29
N ARG A 257 -26.07 6.85 14.15
CA ARG A 257 -26.59 6.09 15.28
C ARG A 257 -25.54 5.77 16.32
N PHE A 258 -24.32 5.49 15.91
CA PHE A 258 -23.21 5.25 16.84
C PHE A 258 -22.82 6.52 17.58
N GLU A 259 -22.84 7.67 16.90
CA GLU A 259 -22.62 8.98 17.50
C GLU A 259 -23.74 9.31 18.50
N GLN A 260 -25.02 9.07 18.12
CA GLN A 260 -26.17 9.26 19.01
C GLN A 260 -26.17 8.33 20.23
N MET A 261 -25.55 7.17 20.11
CA MET A 261 -25.43 6.19 21.19
C MET A 261 -24.20 6.39 22.06
N ASP A 262 -23.42 7.44 21.82
CA ASP A 262 -22.20 7.77 22.56
C ASP A 262 -21.23 6.57 22.70
N TYR A 263 -21.09 5.79 21.62
CA TYR A 263 -20.11 4.71 21.56
C TYR A 263 -18.70 5.26 21.33
N GLY A 264 -18.35 6.28 22.05
CA GLY A 264 -17.02 6.67 22.48
C GLY A 264 -15.89 6.72 21.47
N VAL A 265 -16.18 6.75 20.18
CA VAL A 265 -15.15 7.00 19.18
C VAL A 265 -15.42 8.37 18.59
N GLU A 266 -14.68 9.36 19.08
CA GLU A 266 -14.70 10.69 18.49
C GLU A 266 -14.57 10.58 16.96
N ASN A 267 -15.47 11.26 16.25
CA ASN A 267 -15.48 11.33 14.79
C ASN A 267 -15.93 10.06 14.04
N LEU A 268 -16.85 9.30 14.57
CA LEU A 268 -17.51 8.21 13.84
C LEU A 268 -18.58 8.70 12.84
N SER A 269 -18.92 9.99 12.87
CA SER A 269 -19.85 10.56 11.92
C SER A 269 -19.37 10.33 10.48
N ASN A 270 -20.18 9.69 9.67
CA ASN A 270 -19.92 9.42 8.25
C ASN A 270 -18.81 8.42 7.93
N ASN A 271 -18.46 7.55 8.84
CA ASN A 271 -17.58 6.43 8.52
C ASN A 271 -18.37 5.33 7.80
N ALA A 272 -18.59 5.52 6.51
CA ALA A 272 -18.82 4.37 5.67
C ALA A 272 -17.49 3.63 5.53
N TRP A 273 -17.44 2.40 5.96
CA TRP A 273 -16.39 1.50 5.55
C TRP A 273 -16.42 1.39 4.03
N ASN A 274 -15.46 2.01 3.39
CA ASN A 274 -15.25 1.69 1.99
C ASN A 274 -14.92 0.20 1.90
N LYS A 275 -15.47 -0.44 0.91
CA LYS A 275 -15.35 -1.88 0.65
C LYS A 275 -13.91 -2.41 0.62
N ILE A 276 -12.93 -1.53 0.52
CA ILE A 276 -11.50 -1.84 0.45
C ILE A 276 -10.74 -1.30 1.66
N ALA A 277 -11.43 -0.65 2.57
CA ALA A 277 -10.81 0.08 3.66
C ALA A 277 -10.17 -0.81 4.73
N GLY A 278 -10.60 -2.06 4.88
CA GLY A 278 -10.08 -2.92 5.95
C GLY A 278 -8.56 -3.06 5.93
N PRO A 279 -7.95 -3.71 4.93
CA PRO A 279 -6.50 -3.90 4.84
C PRO A 279 -5.73 -2.61 4.58
N GLU A 280 -6.40 -1.61 4.03
CA GLU A 280 -5.80 -0.35 3.60
C GLU A 280 -5.99 0.79 4.60
N LEU A 281 -6.58 0.52 5.75
CA LEU A 281 -6.61 1.50 6.83
C LEU A 281 -5.21 1.84 7.28
N ARG A 282 -5.02 3.11 7.59
CA ARG A 282 -3.74 3.60 8.11
C ARG A 282 -3.56 3.17 9.56
N ILE A 283 -2.38 2.65 9.87
CA ILE A 283 -1.91 2.44 11.23
C ILE A 283 -0.78 3.43 11.54
N LEU A 284 -0.74 3.89 12.78
CA LEU A 284 0.36 4.71 13.30
C LEU A 284 1.20 3.85 14.25
N ILE A 285 2.50 3.81 14.03
CA ILE A 285 3.43 3.02 14.83
C ILE A 285 4.38 3.98 15.56
N ASP A 286 4.31 3.97 16.88
CA ASP A 286 5.23 4.69 17.77
C ASP A 286 6.20 3.72 18.42
N PHE A 287 7.47 3.89 18.14
CA PHE A 287 8.56 3.12 18.76
C PHE A 287 9.56 4.03 19.48
N GLY A 288 9.14 5.27 19.81
CA GLY A 288 9.98 6.27 20.46
C GLY A 288 10.91 7.02 19.51
N GLY A 289 10.53 7.14 18.24
CA GLY A 289 11.20 7.97 17.23
C GLY A 289 10.80 9.44 17.28
N GLU A 290 11.19 10.21 16.25
CA GLU A 290 10.86 11.63 16.13
C GLU A 290 9.34 11.83 15.92
N ARG A 291 8.69 10.87 15.24
CA ARG A 291 7.25 10.82 15.00
C ARG A 291 6.78 9.37 14.81
N SER A 292 5.49 9.14 14.90
CA SER A 292 4.90 7.86 14.52
C SER A 292 5.03 7.64 13.01
N ILE A 293 5.32 6.40 12.62
CA ILE A 293 5.36 5.99 11.21
C ILE A 293 3.94 5.65 10.77
N SER A 294 3.53 6.15 9.60
CA SER A 294 2.25 5.82 8.98
C SER A 294 2.42 4.68 7.99
N MET A 295 1.60 3.63 8.14
CA MET A 295 1.61 2.49 7.21
C MET A 295 0.19 2.03 6.91
N PRO A 296 -0.09 1.36 5.77
CA PRO A 296 -1.31 0.62 5.58
C PRO A 296 -1.39 -0.58 6.53
N MET A 297 -2.58 -0.90 7.03
CA MET A 297 -2.84 -2.11 7.82
C MET A 297 -2.46 -3.38 7.05
N LEU A 298 -2.54 -3.34 5.73
CA LEU A 298 -2.11 -4.42 4.84
C LEU A 298 -0.70 -4.91 5.15
N ASN A 299 0.23 -4.00 5.54
CA ASN A 299 1.61 -4.37 5.90
C ASN A 299 1.65 -5.34 7.07
N ALA A 300 0.89 -5.04 8.12
CA ALA A 300 0.81 -5.91 9.29
C ALA A 300 0.11 -7.23 8.96
N MET A 301 -0.93 -7.20 8.13
CA MET A 301 -1.65 -8.41 7.72
C MET A 301 -0.76 -9.34 6.89
N GLN A 302 -0.06 -8.81 5.89
CA GLN A 302 0.82 -9.60 5.03
C GLN A 302 2.01 -10.16 5.80
N TYR A 303 2.64 -9.34 6.65
CA TYR A 303 3.77 -9.78 7.46
C TYR A 303 3.35 -10.76 8.55
N GLY A 304 2.20 -10.53 9.18
CA GLY A 304 1.70 -11.32 10.29
C GLY A 304 1.08 -12.64 9.88
N LYS A 305 0.80 -12.85 8.59
CA LYS A 305 0.10 -14.03 8.10
C LYS A 305 0.67 -15.35 8.63
N GLU A 306 1.95 -15.56 8.46
CA GLU A 306 2.61 -16.80 8.92
C GLU A 306 2.67 -16.86 10.45
N LEU A 307 3.06 -15.76 11.08
CA LEU A 307 3.27 -15.71 12.53
C LEU A 307 1.96 -15.81 13.32
N VAL A 308 0.95 -15.03 12.93
CA VAL A 308 -0.34 -14.98 13.64
C VAL A 308 -1.22 -16.16 13.27
N GLY A 309 -1.16 -16.61 12.01
CA GLY A 309 -1.88 -17.76 11.52
C GLY A 309 -1.51 -19.04 12.27
N GLU A 310 -0.22 -19.32 12.38
CA GLU A 310 0.28 -20.48 13.13
C GLU A 310 -0.13 -20.44 14.61
N LEU A 311 -0.09 -19.28 15.24
CA LEU A 311 -0.47 -19.13 16.65
C LEU A 311 -1.96 -19.37 16.85
N ILE A 312 -2.81 -18.86 15.96
CA ILE A 312 -4.26 -19.03 16.05
C ILE A 312 -4.65 -20.46 15.72
N ASP A 313 -4.11 -21.06 14.68
CA ASP A 313 -4.38 -22.45 14.31
C ASP A 313 -3.95 -23.42 15.40
N LYS A 314 -2.83 -23.16 16.05
CA LYS A 314 -2.35 -23.96 17.18
C LYS A 314 -3.25 -23.82 18.41
N GLN A 315 -3.73 -22.61 18.71
CA GLN A 315 -4.59 -22.33 19.86
C GLN A 315 -6.05 -22.73 19.64
N TYR A 316 -6.53 -22.55 18.41
CA TYR A 316 -7.93 -22.75 18.02
C TYR A 316 -8.04 -23.46 16.66
N PRO A 317 -7.66 -24.73 16.57
CA PRO A 317 -7.64 -25.45 15.30
C PRO A 317 -8.99 -25.45 14.60
N GLY A 318 -9.00 -25.01 13.35
CA GLY A 318 -10.18 -24.98 12.50
C GLY A 318 -11.24 -23.93 12.86
N LEU A 319 -10.93 -22.99 13.78
CA LEU A 319 -11.87 -21.93 14.15
C LEU A 319 -11.99 -20.86 13.06
N PHE A 320 -10.89 -20.53 12.39
CA PHE A 320 -10.86 -19.51 11.36
C PHE A 320 -10.16 -19.96 10.08
N PRO A 321 -10.74 -19.72 8.92
CA PRO A 321 -9.99 -19.71 7.69
C PRO A 321 -9.17 -18.40 7.61
N LEU A 322 -8.19 -18.28 8.50
CA LEU A 322 -7.37 -17.08 8.63
C LEU A 322 -6.63 -16.76 7.33
N ASP A 323 -6.27 -17.79 6.57
CA ASP A 323 -5.67 -17.62 5.25
C ASP A 323 -6.58 -16.85 4.30
N ILE A 324 -7.86 -17.13 4.30
CA ILE A 324 -8.83 -16.41 3.48
C ILE A 324 -8.90 -14.93 3.91
N TRP A 325 -8.90 -14.69 5.21
CA TRP A 325 -8.94 -13.33 5.74
C TRP A 325 -7.69 -12.54 5.43
N LEU A 326 -6.52 -13.13 5.61
CA LEU A 326 -5.24 -12.46 5.37
C LEU A 326 -4.86 -12.39 3.88
N ASP A 327 -5.19 -13.42 3.10
CA ASP A 327 -4.85 -13.48 1.68
C ASP A 327 -5.82 -12.72 0.79
N ASP A 328 -7.10 -12.87 1.05
CA ASP A 328 -8.13 -12.25 0.22
C ASP A 328 -8.29 -10.77 0.56
N GLY A 329 -7.74 -10.32 1.69
CA GLY A 329 -7.96 -8.99 2.16
C GLY A 329 -9.45 -8.73 2.34
N TRP A 330 -9.88 -7.51 2.06
CA TRP A 330 -11.28 -7.17 2.06
C TRP A 330 -11.92 -7.50 0.71
N HIS A 331 -13.08 -8.09 0.77
CA HIS A 331 -13.87 -8.50 -0.40
C HIS A 331 -15.22 -7.78 -0.40
N PRO A 332 -15.79 -7.42 -1.56
CA PRO A 332 -17.12 -6.82 -1.64
C PRO A 332 -18.26 -7.79 -1.28
N THR A 333 -18.00 -9.07 -1.23
CA THR A 333 -18.95 -10.09 -0.79
C THR A 333 -18.68 -10.49 0.65
N PRO A 334 -19.70 -10.96 1.40
CA PRO A 334 -19.48 -11.44 2.76
C PRO A 334 -18.35 -12.42 2.85
N GLN A 335 -17.37 -12.10 3.67
CA GLN A 335 -16.18 -12.90 3.88
C GLN A 335 -16.19 -13.56 5.25
N PRO A 336 -15.46 -14.64 5.47
CA PRO A 336 -15.27 -15.19 6.80
C PRO A 336 -14.77 -14.16 7.81
N ALA A 337 -13.89 -13.26 7.40
CA ALA A 337 -13.42 -12.16 8.24
C ALA A 337 -14.55 -11.21 8.69
N GLU A 338 -15.44 -10.83 7.79
CA GLU A 338 -16.59 -9.99 8.13
C GLU A 338 -17.53 -10.69 9.12
N ARG A 339 -17.75 -11.99 8.95
CA ARG A 339 -18.58 -12.77 9.87
C ARG A 339 -18.00 -12.85 11.27
N ILE A 340 -16.69 -12.73 11.38
CA ILE A 340 -15.96 -12.89 12.64
C ILE A 340 -15.76 -11.55 13.32
N SER A 341 -15.35 -10.53 12.57
CA SER A 341 -14.89 -9.25 13.10
C SER A 341 -15.98 -8.17 13.15
N MET A 342 -17.04 -8.31 12.38
CA MET A 342 -18.05 -7.27 12.21
C MET A 342 -19.47 -7.81 12.44
N PRO A 343 -19.96 -7.81 13.67
CA PRO A 343 -21.30 -8.29 13.98
C PRO A 343 -22.41 -7.39 13.43
N MET A 344 -22.13 -6.17 12.98
CA MET A 344 -23.12 -5.27 12.40
C MET A 344 -22.54 -4.47 11.25
N HIS A 345 -23.11 -4.68 10.08
CA HIS A 345 -22.93 -3.86 8.91
C HIS A 345 -24.30 -3.35 8.45
N ILE A 346 -24.61 -2.10 8.70
CA ILE A 346 -25.83 -1.48 8.25
C ILE A 346 -25.48 -0.48 7.17
N HIS A 347 -25.91 -0.76 5.95
CA HIS A 347 -25.67 0.10 4.80
C HIS A 347 -26.94 0.46 4.00
N PRO A 348 -28.09 0.66 4.58
CA PRO A 348 -29.17 1.26 3.80
C PRO A 348 -28.83 2.74 3.55
N SER A 349 -28.98 3.19 2.30
CA SER A 349 -28.94 4.62 2.02
C SER A 349 -30.10 5.33 2.74
N SER A 350 -29.91 6.59 3.11
CA SER A 350 -31.00 7.39 3.70
C SER A 350 -32.25 7.35 2.82
N LYS A 351 -32.06 7.44 1.51
CA LYS A 351 -33.15 7.34 0.54
C LYS A 351 -33.86 5.99 0.59
N TYR A 352 -33.13 4.89 0.68
CA TYR A 352 -33.74 3.56 0.79
C TYR A 352 -34.49 3.40 2.10
N VAL A 353 -33.97 3.95 3.19
CA VAL A 353 -34.63 3.94 4.50
C VAL A 353 -35.94 4.73 4.46
N GLU A 354 -35.91 5.94 3.89
CA GLU A 354 -37.11 6.80 3.73
C GLU A 354 -38.18 6.13 2.88
N GLU A 355 -37.79 5.36 1.86
CA GLU A 355 -38.71 4.70 0.95
C GLU A 355 -39.28 3.38 1.50
N HIS A 356 -38.63 2.70 2.44
CA HIS A 356 -38.95 1.34 2.83
C HIS A 356 -39.20 1.14 4.33
N PHE A 357 -38.94 2.13 5.14
CA PHE A 357 -39.09 2.05 6.58
C PHE A 357 -39.75 3.32 7.11
N ASP A 358 -40.70 3.16 8.03
CA ASP A 358 -41.41 4.29 8.66
C ASP A 358 -40.55 5.05 9.68
N GLU A 359 -39.38 4.48 10.06
CA GLU A 359 -38.43 5.09 11.01
C GLU A 359 -37.03 5.12 10.41
N PRO A 360 -36.26 6.17 10.69
CA PRO A 360 -34.85 6.22 10.26
C PRO A 360 -34.08 5.12 10.99
N LEU A 361 -33.53 4.18 10.21
CA LEU A 361 -32.57 3.21 10.70
C LEU A 361 -31.18 3.89 10.71
N GLY A 362 -30.57 3.96 11.86
CA GLY A 362 -29.27 4.59 12.04
C GLY A 362 -28.13 3.97 11.27
#